data_76f68aa006c8fb7614c66f9dfdcbf6d7
#
_entry.id   76f68aa006c8fb7614c66f9dfdcbf6d7
#
_cell.length_a   1.000
_cell.length_b   1.000
_cell.length_c   1.000
_cell.angle_alpha   90.00
_cell.angle_beta   90.00
_cell.angle_gamma   90.00
#
_symmetry.space_group_name_H-M   'P 1'
#
loop_
_entity.id
_entity.type
_entity.pdbx_description
1 polymer ?
#
loop_
_entity_poly.entity_id
_entity_poly.type
_entity_poly.pdbx_seq_one_letter_code
_entity_poly.pdbx_strand_id
1 'polypeptide(L)'
;KMKLVENTLKNLYSGQQTLTILGEWGWQNDTESISTVDAVGSTSTTTVTVSSGSTTYVGDTILVGTEQMYVTNVDGNTLTVIRGVNGTTSATHSGGATYYRYKYPADVVQACLDIARTYWRSRDVGQSQILGTNEMQMTYPQNEERMILKKLDHYLNKRETAIYV
;
A
#
# COMPACT_ATOMS: atom_id res chain seq x y z
N LYS A 1 -1.45 6.31 -14.03
CA LYS A 1 -2.11 6.44 -15.35
C LYS A 1 -1.08 6.09 -16.39
N MET A 2 -1.11 4.84 -16.86
CA MET A 2 -0.20 4.37 -17.91
C MET A 2 -0.55 5.12 -19.20
N LYS A 3 0.35 5.95 -19.71
CA LYS A 3 0.21 6.60 -21.00
C LYS A 3 0.87 5.69 -22.04
N LEU A 4 0.11 4.89 -22.73
CA LEU A 4 0.58 4.22 -23.93
C LEU A 4 0.84 5.29 -24.99
N VAL A 5 2.07 5.35 -25.46
CA VAL A 5 2.41 6.25 -26.57
C VAL A 5 1.88 5.59 -27.84
N GLU A 6 0.91 6.22 -28.47
CA GLU A 6 0.14 5.72 -29.62
C GLU A 6 0.99 5.17 -30.79
N ASN A 7 2.24 5.56 -30.87
CA ASN A 7 3.13 5.16 -31.96
C ASN A 7 3.73 3.74 -31.83
N THR A 8 3.63 3.12 -30.67
CA THR A 8 4.23 1.78 -30.45
C THR A 8 3.27 0.64 -30.78
N LEU A 9 1.97 0.93 -30.92
CA LEU A 9 0.94 -0.10 -31.13
C LEU A 9 0.59 -0.37 -32.60
N LYS A 10 1.10 0.40 -33.54
CA LYS A 10 0.74 0.29 -34.97
C LYS A 10 1.22 -0.98 -35.65
N ASN A 11 2.07 -1.78 -35.01
CA ASN A 11 2.66 -3.00 -35.60
C ASN A 11 2.43 -4.27 -34.77
N LEU A 12 1.36 -4.35 -33.98
CA LEU A 12 0.99 -5.60 -33.32
C LEU A 12 0.27 -6.48 -34.33
N TYR A 13 0.97 -7.50 -34.82
CA TYR A 13 0.37 -8.51 -35.70
C TYR A 13 -0.58 -9.40 -34.92
N SER A 14 -1.80 -9.61 -35.43
CA SER A 14 -2.75 -10.57 -34.88
C SER A 14 -2.22 -11.99 -34.99
N GLY A 15 -2.17 -12.72 -33.88
CA GLY A 15 -1.89 -14.15 -33.87
C GLY A 15 -0.66 -14.62 -33.10
N GLN A 16 0.18 -13.73 -32.61
CA GLN A 16 1.27 -14.10 -31.68
C GLN A 16 1.25 -13.22 -30.45
N GLN A 17 1.42 -13.83 -29.27
CA GLN A 17 1.62 -13.11 -28.02
C GLN A 17 3.02 -12.48 -27.99
N THR A 18 3.19 -11.36 -28.69
CA THR A 18 4.49 -10.70 -28.84
C THR A 18 4.67 -9.48 -27.94
N LEU A 19 3.66 -9.13 -27.15
CA LEU A 19 3.73 -8.00 -26.25
C LEU A 19 4.12 -8.44 -24.84
N THR A 20 5.35 -8.19 -24.44
CA THR A 20 5.80 -8.31 -23.06
C THR A 20 5.82 -6.91 -22.45
N ILE A 21 5.02 -6.69 -21.42
CA ILE A 21 5.00 -5.45 -20.67
C ILE A 21 5.71 -5.70 -19.34
N LEU A 22 6.88 -5.13 -19.19
CA LEU A 22 7.63 -5.13 -17.94
C LEU A 22 7.38 -3.80 -17.23
N GLY A 23 6.98 -3.86 -15.98
CA GLY A 23 6.71 -2.65 -15.19
C GLY A 23 6.34 -3.00 -13.76
N GLU A 24 6.44 -2.01 -12.89
CA GLU A 24 5.91 -2.10 -11.55
C GLU A 24 4.40 -1.86 -11.59
N TRP A 25 3.64 -2.84 -11.10
CA TRP A 25 2.19 -2.83 -11.11
C TRP A 25 1.68 -2.61 -9.70
N GLY A 26 1.35 -1.38 -9.38
CA GLY A 26 0.82 -1.00 -8.08
C GLY A 26 0.24 0.40 -8.10
N TRP A 27 -0.26 0.84 -6.95
CA TRP A 27 -0.85 2.16 -6.85
C TRP A 27 0.17 3.23 -7.17
N GLN A 28 1.48 3.09 -6.74
CA GLN A 28 2.21 4.30 -6.86
C GLN A 28 3.59 4.40 -6.30
N ASN A 29 4.35 5.19 -6.95
CA ASN A 29 5.70 5.59 -6.56
C ASN A 29 5.74 6.92 -5.81
N ASP A 30 4.65 7.31 -5.11
CA ASP A 30 4.68 8.53 -4.31
C ASP A 30 5.39 8.24 -2.99
N THR A 31 6.59 8.73 -2.89
CA THR A 31 7.46 8.53 -1.74
C THR A 31 7.95 9.87 -1.23
N GLU A 32 8.19 9.95 0.06
CA GLU A 32 8.87 11.09 0.66
C GLU A 32 10.22 10.66 1.24
N SER A 33 11.23 11.47 1.02
CA SER A 33 12.54 11.32 1.65
C SER A 33 12.42 11.58 3.14
N ILE A 34 12.84 10.63 3.96
CA ILE A 34 12.75 10.73 5.42
C ILE A 34 14.11 11.03 6.02
N SER A 35 15.09 10.15 5.83
CA SER A 35 16.41 10.26 6.43
C SER A 35 17.38 9.34 5.69
N THR A 36 18.51 9.03 6.29
CA THR A 36 19.51 8.12 5.75
C THR A 36 19.67 6.89 6.62
N VAL A 37 20.02 5.76 6.01
CA VAL A 37 20.36 4.53 6.72
C VAL A 37 21.86 4.44 6.95
N ASP A 38 22.26 3.78 8.03
CA ASP A 38 23.63 3.32 8.21
C ASP A 38 23.91 2.13 7.28
N ALA A 39 25.18 1.75 7.20
CA ALA A 39 25.57 0.62 6.36
C ALA A 39 24.87 -0.68 6.79
N VAL A 40 24.16 -1.31 5.85
CA VAL A 40 23.54 -2.62 6.03
C VAL A 40 24.35 -3.64 5.25
N GLY A 41 25.29 -4.27 5.93
CA GLY A 41 26.28 -5.15 5.29
C GLY A 41 25.81 -6.55 4.94
N SER A 42 24.59 -6.94 5.35
CA SER A 42 24.04 -8.28 5.08
C SER A 42 22.59 -8.21 4.63
N THR A 43 22.24 -9.08 3.72
CA THR A 43 20.83 -9.23 3.22
C THR A 43 19.92 -9.91 4.25
N SER A 44 20.47 -10.56 5.27
CA SER A 44 19.72 -11.24 6.34
C SER A 44 19.52 -10.38 7.59
N THR A 45 20.16 -9.21 7.67
CA THR A 45 20.02 -8.31 8.82
C THR A 45 18.60 -7.74 8.85
N THR A 46 17.89 -7.92 9.97
CA THR A 46 16.54 -7.44 10.18
C THR A 46 16.48 -6.12 10.97
N THR A 47 17.62 -5.63 11.45
CA THR A 47 17.72 -4.34 12.14
C THR A 47 18.48 -3.35 11.25
N VAL A 48 17.89 -2.18 11.09
CA VAL A 48 18.46 -1.09 10.29
C VAL A 48 18.56 0.15 11.16
N THR A 49 19.78 0.68 11.31
CA THR A 49 19.99 1.95 12.01
C THR A 49 19.82 3.09 11.01
N VAL A 50 19.13 4.14 11.43
CA VAL A 50 18.87 5.33 10.64
C VAL A 50 19.39 6.56 11.37
N SER A 51 19.69 7.63 10.63
CA SER A 51 20.17 8.87 11.24
C SER A 51 19.08 9.58 12.04
N SER A 52 17.81 9.38 11.70
CA SER A 52 16.65 9.83 12.48
C SER A 52 15.48 8.90 12.26
N GLY A 53 15.00 8.28 13.34
CA GLY A 53 13.81 7.41 13.35
C GLY A 53 12.53 8.15 13.78
N SER A 54 12.61 9.42 14.15
CA SER A 54 11.50 10.17 14.78
C SER A 54 10.26 10.33 13.90
N THR A 55 10.38 10.17 12.60
CA THR A 55 9.28 10.29 11.64
C THR A 55 8.91 8.97 10.97
N THR A 56 9.47 7.86 11.43
CA THR A 56 9.17 6.51 10.94
C THR A 56 8.31 5.79 11.97
N TYR A 57 7.27 5.13 11.51
CA TYR A 57 6.30 4.46 12.38
C TYR A 57 6.23 2.97 12.09
N VAL A 58 5.81 2.21 13.09
CA VAL A 58 5.46 0.79 12.90
C VAL A 58 4.34 0.68 11.88
N GLY A 59 4.53 -0.18 10.89
CA GLY A 59 3.59 -0.32 9.77
C GLY A 59 4.00 0.43 8.51
N ASP A 60 5.00 1.31 8.59
CA ASP A 60 5.53 1.97 7.39
C ASP A 60 6.22 0.97 6.46
N THR A 61 6.05 1.19 5.16
CA THR A 61 6.90 0.56 4.14
C THR A 61 7.93 1.58 3.67
N ILE A 62 9.19 1.25 3.86
CA ILE A 62 10.31 2.10 3.46
C ILE A 62 11.02 1.52 2.23
N LEU A 63 11.57 2.40 1.41
CA LEU A 63 12.34 2.07 0.21
C LEU A 63 13.79 2.55 0.40
N VAL A 64 14.74 1.64 0.27
CA VAL A 64 16.18 1.93 0.28
C VAL A 64 16.76 1.41 -1.03
N GLY A 65 17.19 2.31 -1.91
CA GLY A 65 17.57 1.91 -3.27
C GLY A 65 16.39 1.28 -4.02
N THR A 66 16.46 -0.02 -4.30
CA THR A 66 15.39 -0.78 -4.96
C THR A 66 14.69 -1.76 -4.01
N GLU A 67 15.11 -1.84 -2.76
CA GLU A 67 14.54 -2.76 -1.77
C GLU A 67 13.44 -2.08 -0.96
N GLN A 68 12.31 -2.77 -0.83
CA GLN A 68 11.25 -2.40 0.09
C GLN A 68 11.36 -3.20 1.38
N MET A 69 11.22 -2.52 2.50
CA MET A 69 11.25 -3.09 3.84
C MET A 69 10.02 -2.66 4.63
N TYR A 70 9.41 -3.58 5.35
CA TYR A 70 8.27 -3.29 6.23
C TYR A 70 8.74 -3.12 7.67
N VAL A 71 8.41 -2.00 8.29
CA VAL A 71 8.82 -1.65 9.66
C VAL A 71 7.91 -2.34 10.67
N THR A 72 8.46 -3.22 11.48
CA THR A 72 7.74 -3.96 12.53
C THR A 72 7.92 -3.36 13.92
N ASN A 73 9.05 -2.69 14.16
CA ASN A 73 9.32 -1.99 15.42
C ASN A 73 10.23 -0.79 15.18
N VAL A 74 10.07 0.21 16.02
CA VAL A 74 10.91 1.43 16.04
C VAL A 74 11.38 1.65 17.46
N ASP A 75 12.70 1.65 17.65
CA ASP A 75 13.35 1.94 18.93
C ASP A 75 14.41 3.03 18.70
N GLY A 76 14.01 4.28 18.95
CA GLY A 76 14.83 5.44 18.66
C GLY A 76 15.22 5.50 17.18
N ASN A 77 16.50 5.31 16.89
CA ASN A 77 17.04 5.29 15.53
C ASN A 77 17.23 3.88 14.98
N THR A 78 16.78 2.86 15.70
CA THR A 78 16.88 1.45 15.25
C THR A 78 15.50 0.98 14.79
N LEU A 79 15.40 0.61 13.53
CA LEU A 79 14.22 0.02 12.93
C LEU A 79 14.36 -1.49 12.86
N THR A 80 13.36 -2.24 13.31
CA THR A 80 13.25 -3.66 13.02
C THR A 80 12.35 -3.83 11.81
N VAL A 81 12.84 -4.54 10.79
CA VAL A 81 12.19 -4.62 9.49
C VAL A 81 12.07 -6.04 8.97
N ILE A 82 11.05 -6.28 8.17
CA ILE A 82 10.96 -7.43 7.26
C ILE A 82 11.55 -6.97 5.93
N ARG A 83 12.56 -7.71 5.45
CA ARG A 83 13.33 -7.38 4.24
C ARG A 83 12.66 -7.91 2.98
N GLY A 84 12.90 -7.25 1.85
CA GLY A 84 12.50 -7.73 0.53
C GLY A 84 11.00 -7.91 0.35
N VAL A 85 10.18 -7.05 0.94
CA VAL A 85 8.73 -7.14 0.81
C VAL A 85 8.24 -6.70 -0.57
N ASN A 86 6.99 -7.01 -0.89
CA ASN A 86 6.31 -6.62 -2.14
C ASN A 86 7.04 -7.07 -3.42
N GLY A 87 7.72 -8.21 -3.36
CA GLY A 87 8.42 -8.79 -4.51
C GLY A 87 9.78 -8.18 -4.79
N THR A 88 10.31 -7.31 -3.92
CA THR A 88 11.68 -6.81 -4.01
C THR A 88 12.68 -7.81 -3.42
N THR A 89 13.95 -7.67 -3.76
CA THR A 89 15.01 -8.54 -3.25
C THR A 89 15.81 -7.81 -2.19
N SER A 90 16.10 -8.50 -1.08
CA SER A 90 16.97 -7.97 -0.02
C SER A 90 18.38 -7.69 -0.57
N ALA A 91 18.90 -6.50 -0.31
CA ALA A 91 20.18 -6.04 -0.79
C ALA A 91 21.03 -5.46 0.36
N THR A 92 22.34 -5.30 0.13
CA THR A 92 23.20 -4.53 1.02
C THR A 92 23.06 -3.05 0.69
N HIS A 93 23.15 -2.20 1.71
CA HIS A 93 23.05 -0.75 1.54
C HIS A 93 24.26 -0.06 2.13
N SER A 94 24.76 0.93 1.41
CA SER A 94 25.86 1.77 1.88
C SER A 94 25.37 2.74 2.96
N GLY A 95 26.21 3.06 3.93
CA GLY A 95 25.93 4.10 4.89
C GLY A 95 25.70 5.45 4.21
N GLY A 96 24.73 6.21 4.69
CA GLY A 96 24.32 7.47 4.12
C GLY A 96 23.32 7.35 2.94
N ALA A 97 22.91 6.13 2.57
CA ALA A 97 21.85 5.95 1.57
C ALA A 97 20.52 6.52 2.08
N THR A 98 19.89 7.35 1.28
CA THR A 98 18.59 7.92 1.63
C THR A 98 17.52 6.83 1.60
N TYR A 99 16.65 6.81 2.62
CA TYR A 99 15.45 6.00 2.58
C TYR A 99 14.21 6.87 2.42
N TYR A 100 13.23 6.27 1.76
CA TYR A 100 11.96 6.91 1.43
C TYR A 100 10.83 6.15 2.09
N ARG A 101 9.76 6.85 2.46
CA ARG A 101 8.52 6.25 2.93
C ARG A 101 7.46 6.37 1.84
N TYR A 102 6.69 5.31 1.62
CA TYR A 102 5.56 5.35 0.71
C TYR A 102 4.41 6.15 1.31
N LYS A 103 3.83 7.03 0.50
CA LYS A 103 2.64 7.81 0.85
C LYS A 103 1.40 7.11 0.28
N TYR A 104 0.46 6.83 1.15
CA TYR A 104 -0.84 6.33 0.72
C TYR A 104 -1.82 7.51 0.57
N PRO A 105 -2.71 7.52 -0.44
CA PRO A 105 -3.75 8.53 -0.56
C PRO A 105 -4.60 8.60 0.71
N ALA A 106 -4.94 9.82 1.13
CA ALA A 106 -5.66 10.03 2.38
C ALA A 106 -7.04 9.35 2.41
N ASP A 107 -7.70 9.25 1.27
CA ASP A 107 -8.99 8.55 1.11
C ASP A 107 -8.86 7.03 1.24
N VAL A 108 -7.75 6.42 0.80
CA VAL A 108 -7.46 5.00 1.04
C VAL A 108 -7.21 4.75 2.53
N VAL A 109 -6.43 5.60 3.18
CA VAL A 109 -6.18 5.52 4.63
C VAL A 109 -7.49 5.67 5.40
N GLN A 110 -8.32 6.66 5.04
CA GLN A 110 -9.61 6.88 5.68
C GLN A 110 -10.56 5.69 5.47
N ALA A 111 -10.60 5.12 4.28
CA ALA A 111 -11.41 3.93 4.00
C ALA A 111 -10.98 2.73 4.86
N CYS A 112 -9.67 2.50 5.02
CA CYS A 112 -9.16 1.46 5.91
C CYS A 112 -9.58 1.69 7.37
N LEU A 113 -9.51 2.93 7.85
CA LEU A 113 -9.95 3.29 9.20
C LEU A 113 -11.46 3.11 9.39
N ASP A 114 -12.26 3.50 8.41
CA ASP A 114 -13.72 3.34 8.43
C ASP A 114 -14.10 1.84 8.45
N ILE A 115 -13.44 1.01 7.65
CA ILE A 115 -13.66 -0.45 7.65
C ILE A 115 -13.25 -1.04 9.00
N ALA A 116 -12.08 -0.71 9.53
CA ALA A 116 -11.61 -1.18 10.82
C ALA A 116 -12.60 -0.79 11.95
N ARG A 117 -13.13 0.44 11.90
CA ARG A 117 -14.15 0.92 12.84
C ARG A 117 -15.45 0.13 12.73
N THR A 118 -15.86 -0.23 11.52
CA THR A 118 -17.06 -1.04 11.29
C THR A 118 -16.90 -2.42 11.91
N TYR A 119 -15.75 -3.09 11.68
CA TYR A 119 -15.44 -4.37 12.30
C TYR A 119 -15.34 -4.29 13.82
N TRP A 120 -14.72 -3.24 14.35
CA TRP A 120 -14.63 -3.03 15.80
C TRP A 120 -16.01 -2.90 16.44
N ARG A 121 -16.91 -2.13 15.84
CA ARG A 121 -18.28 -1.95 16.32
C ARG A 121 -19.11 -3.21 16.19
N SER A 122 -18.97 -3.95 15.11
CA SER A 122 -19.71 -5.20 14.88
C SER A 122 -19.42 -6.26 15.95
N ARG A 123 -18.22 -6.23 16.53
CA ARG A 123 -17.85 -7.12 17.65
C ARG A 123 -18.73 -6.88 18.89
N ASP A 124 -19.02 -5.62 19.20
CA ASP A 124 -19.77 -5.27 20.42
C ASP A 124 -21.28 -5.47 20.25
N VAL A 125 -21.76 -5.42 19.03
CA VAL A 125 -23.20 -5.57 18.68
C VAL A 125 -23.57 -7.02 18.38
N GLY A 126 -22.58 -7.90 18.24
CA GLY A 126 -22.80 -9.23 17.71
C GLY A 126 -23.33 -9.17 16.27
N GLN A 127 -24.13 -10.15 15.86
CA GLN A 127 -24.78 -10.13 14.54
C GLN A 127 -26.11 -9.35 14.52
N SER A 128 -26.44 -8.67 15.60
CA SER A 128 -27.67 -7.88 15.69
C SER A 128 -27.48 -6.53 15.03
N GLN A 129 -28.36 -6.21 14.10
CA GLN A 129 -28.38 -4.92 13.40
C GLN A 129 -29.05 -3.82 14.21
N ILE A 130 -29.60 -4.16 15.35
CA ILE A 130 -30.39 -3.28 16.19
C ILE A 130 -29.76 -3.23 17.57
N LEU A 131 -29.29 -2.06 17.97
CA LEU A 131 -28.87 -1.74 19.32
C LEU A 131 -29.91 -0.86 19.98
N GLY A 132 -30.42 -1.28 21.10
CA GLY A 132 -31.33 -0.52 21.94
C GLY A 132 -32.66 -1.21 22.22
N THR A 133 -33.32 -0.76 23.26
CA THR A 133 -34.69 -1.10 23.62
C THR A 133 -35.66 -0.17 22.88
N ASN A 134 -36.97 -0.49 22.90
CA ASN A 134 -38.04 0.05 22.08
C ASN A 134 -38.10 1.59 21.86
N GLU A 135 -37.33 2.38 22.62
CA GLU A 135 -37.37 3.85 22.51
C GLU A 135 -36.11 4.47 21.86
N MET A 136 -35.02 3.71 21.73
CA MET A 136 -33.78 4.15 21.07
C MET A 136 -33.18 2.99 20.28
N GLN A 137 -33.68 2.75 19.08
CA GLN A 137 -33.12 1.78 18.17
C GLN A 137 -32.11 2.46 17.24
N MET A 138 -30.84 2.06 17.33
CA MET A 138 -29.82 2.39 16.32
C MET A 138 -29.71 1.23 15.33
N THR A 139 -30.07 1.49 14.09
CA THR A 139 -29.91 0.53 12.99
C THR A 139 -28.55 0.73 12.34
N TYR A 140 -27.73 -0.31 12.29
CA TYR A 140 -26.47 -0.27 11.54
C TYR A 140 -26.73 -0.66 10.09
N PRO A 141 -26.26 0.14 9.11
CA PRO A 141 -26.40 -0.20 7.69
C PRO A 141 -25.66 -1.47 7.35
N GLN A 142 -26.33 -2.45 6.75
CA GLN A 142 -25.76 -3.75 6.36
C GLN A 142 -24.67 -3.67 5.29
N ASN A 143 -24.46 -2.53 4.67
CA ASN A 143 -23.58 -2.36 3.50
C ASN A 143 -22.53 -1.27 3.71
N GLU A 144 -22.16 -0.94 4.97
CA GLU A 144 -21.16 0.11 5.22
C GLU A 144 -19.84 -0.17 4.50
N GLU A 145 -19.33 -1.40 4.60
CA GLU A 145 -18.10 -1.82 3.92
C GLU A 145 -18.18 -1.59 2.41
N ARG A 146 -19.28 -2.03 1.78
CA ARG A 146 -19.49 -1.84 0.35
C ARG A 146 -19.58 -0.38 -0.05
N MET A 147 -20.19 0.45 0.79
CA MET A 147 -20.27 1.89 0.57
C MET A 147 -18.90 2.57 0.70
N ILE A 148 -18.09 2.12 1.65
CA ILE A 148 -16.72 2.62 1.84
C ILE A 148 -15.86 2.23 0.63
N LEU A 149 -15.90 0.96 0.22
CA LEU A 149 -15.15 0.47 -0.95
C LEU A 149 -15.56 1.17 -2.25
N LYS A 150 -16.85 1.53 -2.38
CA LYS A 150 -17.34 2.27 -3.54
C LYS A 150 -16.69 3.66 -3.67
N LYS A 151 -16.28 4.29 -2.58
CA LYS A 151 -15.53 5.55 -2.63
C LYS A 151 -14.17 5.39 -3.30
N LEU A 152 -13.62 4.17 -3.29
CA LEU A 152 -12.33 3.83 -3.89
C LEU A 152 -12.45 3.35 -5.34
N ASP A 153 -13.65 3.33 -5.93
CA ASP A 153 -13.89 2.86 -7.30
C ASP A 153 -13.03 3.60 -8.35
N HIS A 154 -12.64 4.84 -8.07
CA HIS A 154 -11.79 5.62 -8.98
C HIS A 154 -10.33 5.13 -9.03
N TYR A 155 -9.90 4.32 -8.03
CA TYR A 155 -8.61 3.63 -8.06
C TYR A 155 -8.67 2.29 -8.79
N LEU A 156 -9.86 1.72 -8.90
CA LEU A 156 -10.04 0.50 -9.67
C LEU A 156 -9.91 0.83 -11.15
N ASN A 157 -9.00 0.12 -11.80
CA ASN A 157 -8.88 0.21 -13.25
C ASN A 157 -10.12 -0.47 -13.85
N LYS A 158 -11.17 0.30 -14.10
CA LYS A 158 -12.34 -0.20 -14.81
C LYS A 158 -11.85 -0.61 -16.20
N ARG A 159 -11.74 -1.93 -16.44
CA ARG A 159 -11.59 -2.42 -17.79
C ARG A 159 -12.80 -1.92 -18.55
N GLU A 160 -12.62 -0.93 -19.41
CA GLU A 160 -13.60 -0.63 -20.43
C GLU A 160 -13.74 -1.92 -21.23
N THR A 161 -14.90 -2.54 -21.13
CA THR A 161 -15.27 -3.65 -21.99
C THR A 161 -15.31 -3.04 -23.39
N ALA A 162 -14.25 -3.26 -24.16
CA ALA A 162 -14.26 -2.89 -25.57
C ALA A 162 -15.39 -3.68 -26.21
N ILE A 163 -16.50 -3.01 -26.46
CA ILE A 163 -17.58 -3.53 -27.29
C ILE A 163 -17.01 -3.52 -28.71
N TYR A 164 -16.59 -4.67 -29.19
CA TYR A 164 -16.35 -4.86 -30.62
C TYR A 164 -17.72 -4.80 -31.31
N VAL A 165 -17.95 -3.74 -32.07
CA VAL A 165 -19.01 -3.65 -33.07
C VAL A 165 -18.44 -4.13 -34.38
#